data_ba076eade9af1a6d9c5951c93b3f3cba
#
_entry.id   ba076eade9af1a6d9c5951c93b3f3cba
#
_cell.length_a   1.000
_cell.length_b   1.000
_cell.length_c   1.000
_cell.angle_alpha   90.00
_cell.angle_beta   90.00
_cell.angle_gamma   90.00
#
_symmetry.space_group_name_H-M   'P 1'
#
loop_
_entity.id
_entity.type
_entity.pdbx_description
1 polymer ?
#
loop_
_entity_poly.entity_id
_entity_poly.type
_entity_poly.pdbx_seq_one_letter_code
_entity_poly.pdbx_strand_id
1 'polypeptide(L)'
;RVIQPGVFDIQSQDFLIRMRAWGVEFPKRGQPGYEAALAFTEKKLISTVPRISIKREFDDLNLKVVDIELLDQKVNFSKEAILLGIGWHNEKETGRFGPYLMAQLKAKRLKTGIWSTGFAYSSAMGSVSPQPKLPTLYDRRQGFIPSLSFWVTSFGKIHRPGCSFYERGRGTLTSKPTGTDCRICGGRYPKK
;
A
#
# COMPACT_ATOMS: atom_id res chain seq x y z
N ARG A 1 21.72 -15.33 2.03
CA ARG A 1 20.68 -16.11 1.34
C ARG A 1 19.44 -15.24 1.17
N VAL A 2 18.88 -15.16 -0.03
CA VAL A 2 17.59 -14.49 -0.27
C VAL A 2 16.45 -15.50 0.01
N ILE A 3 15.40 -15.04 0.70
CA ILE A 3 14.25 -15.85 1.09
C ILE A 3 13.05 -15.54 0.21
N GLN A 4 12.81 -14.25 -0.03
CA GLN A 4 11.78 -13.71 -0.91
C GLN A 4 12.17 -12.29 -1.33
N PRO A 5 11.49 -11.66 -2.29
CA PRO A 5 11.82 -10.30 -2.70
C PRO A 5 11.98 -9.36 -1.50
N GLY A 6 13.15 -8.71 -1.42
CA GLY A 6 13.47 -7.79 -0.33
C GLY A 6 13.68 -8.39 1.06
N VAL A 7 13.61 -9.72 1.22
CA VAL A 7 13.86 -10.42 2.49
C VAL A 7 15.01 -11.42 2.34
N PHE A 8 15.97 -11.31 3.21
CA PHE A 8 17.21 -12.09 3.14
C PHE A 8 17.81 -12.39 4.52
N ASP A 9 18.59 -13.43 4.58
CA ASP A 9 19.36 -13.80 5.76
C ASP A 9 20.82 -13.41 5.57
N ILE A 10 21.40 -12.81 6.61
CA ILE A 10 22.84 -12.56 6.73
C ILE A 10 23.38 -13.45 7.83
N GLN A 11 24.49 -14.10 7.55
CA GLN A 11 25.23 -14.82 8.57
C GLN A 11 26.19 -13.86 9.27
N SER A 12 26.06 -13.73 10.58
CA SER A 12 26.97 -12.97 11.43
C SER A 12 27.49 -13.89 12.50
N GLN A 13 28.76 -14.27 12.38
CA GLN A 13 29.39 -15.29 13.25
C GLN A 13 28.54 -16.56 13.28
N ASP A 14 27.96 -16.90 14.42
CA ASP A 14 27.16 -18.11 14.62
C ASP A 14 25.65 -17.92 14.46
N PHE A 15 25.19 -16.71 14.11
CA PHE A 15 23.77 -16.36 14.04
C PHE A 15 23.34 -16.00 12.62
N LEU A 16 22.17 -16.51 12.21
CA LEU A 16 21.45 -16.06 11.02
C LEU A 16 20.49 -14.94 11.42
N ILE A 17 20.69 -13.77 10.83
CA ILE A 17 19.85 -12.59 11.07
C ILE A 17 18.98 -12.37 9.84
N ARG A 18 17.67 -12.52 10.01
CA ARG A 18 16.71 -12.25 8.94
C ARG A 18 16.35 -10.76 8.88
N MET A 19 16.46 -10.22 7.69
CA MET A 19 16.26 -8.80 7.44
C MET A 19 15.32 -8.59 6.26
N ARG A 20 14.64 -7.43 6.26
CA ARG A 20 13.91 -6.96 5.09
C ARG A 20 14.27 -5.53 4.72
N ALA A 21 14.16 -5.22 3.44
CA ALA A 21 14.42 -3.89 2.92
C ALA A 21 13.34 -2.89 3.39
N TRP A 22 13.79 -1.71 3.85
CA TRP A 22 12.97 -0.61 4.32
C TRP A 22 12.42 0.22 3.15
N GLY A 23 11.19 0.71 3.26
CA GLY A 23 10.61 1.70 2.35
C GLY A 23 10.08 1.13 1.03
N VAL A 24 10.13 -0.17 0.83
CA VAL A 24 9.66 -0.84 -0.39
C VAL A 24 8.82 -2.07 -0.04
N GLU A 25 7.78 -2.29 -0.82
CA GLU A 25 7.01 -3.51 -0.84
C GLU A 25 7.15 -4.21 -2.19
N PHE A 26 7.06 -5.52 -2.18
CA PHE A 26 7.24 -6.37 -3.37
C PHE A 26 6.01 -7.23 -3.63
N PRO A 27 5.83 -7.71 -4.87
CA PRO A 27 4.81 -8.70 -5.20
C PRO A 27 4.95 -9.93 -4.31
N LYS A 28 3.83 -10.47 -3.87
CA LYS A 28 3.76 -11.74 -3.13
C LYS A 28 3.86 -12.92 -4.10
N ARG A 29 4.24 -14.06 -3.57
CA ARG A 29 4.29 -15.31 -4.35
C ARG A 29 2.96 -15.54 -5.07
N GLY A 30 3.02 -15.83 -6.36
CA GLY A 30 1.85 -16.00 -7.23
C GLY A 30 1.31 -14.70 -7.84
N GLN A 31 1.84 -13.53 -7.47
CA GLN A 31 1.50 -12.27 -8.14
C GLN A 31 2.44 -11.98 -9.31
N PRO A 32 1.97 -11.27 -10.35
CA PRO A 32 2.83 -10.81 -11.44
C PRO A 32 4.04 -10.04 -10.91
N GLY A 33 5.22 -10.29 -11.49
CA GLY A 33 6.45 -9.61 -11.09
C GLY A 33 7.19 -10.21 -9.89
N TYR A 34 6.64 -11.25 -9.22
CA TYR A 34 7.33 -11.88 -8.08
C TYR A 34 8.70 -12.45 -8.45
N GLU A 35 8.78 -13.22 -9.52
CA GLU A 35 10.04 -13.83 -9.96
C GLU A 35 11.09 -12.79 -10.39
N ALA A 36 10.63 -11.72 -11.06
CA ALA A 36 11.51 -10.61 -11.40
C ALA A 36 12.04 -9.88 -10.16
N ALA A 37 11.19 -9.73 -9.13
CA ALA A 37 11.57 -9.10 -7.86
C ALA A 37 12.53 -10.00 -7.06
N LEU A 38 12.35 -11.31 -7.10
CA LEU A 38 13.26 -12.27 -6.47
C LEU A 38 14.64 -12.21 -7.15
N ALA A 39 14.69 -12.35 -8.48
CA ALA A 39 15.93 -12.29 -9.26
C ALA A 39 16.66 -10.95 -9.09
N PHE A 40 15.92 -9.81 -9.04
CA PHE A 40 16.49 -8.51 -8.73
C PHE A 40 17.16 -8.50 -7.36
N THR A 41 16.46 -9.01 -6.34
CA THR A 41 16.99 -9.05 -4.97
C THR A 41 18.25 -9.91 -4.87
N GLU A 42 18.23 -11.09 -5.48
CA GLU A 42 19.39 -11.97 -5.53
C GLU A 42 20.58 -11.32 -6.23
N LYS A 43 20.35 -10.82 -7.44
CA LYS A 43 21.40 -10.16 -8.21
C LYS A 43 22.03 -9.00 -7.45
N LYS A 44 21.20 -8.13 -6.84
CA LYS A 44 21.70 -6.92 -6.16
C LYS A 44 22.39 -7.22 -4.85
N LEU A 45 21.96 -8.19 -4.07
CA LEU A 45 22.56 -8.49 -2.78
C LEU A 45 23.76 -9.43 -2.86
N ILE A 46 23.82 -10.28 -3.89
CA ILE A 46 24.94 -11.23 -4.06
C ILE A 46 26.10 -10.60 -4.86
N SER A 47 25.78 -9.80 -5.89
CA SER A 47 26.77 -9.27 -6.82
C SER A 47 27.34 -7.90 -6.44
N THR A 48 26.94 -7.34 -5.30
CA THR A 48 27.40 -6.01 -4.85
C THR A 48 27.86 -6.04 -3.39
N VAL A 49 28.51 -4.97 -2.94
CA VAL A 49 28.85 -4.77 -1.52
C VAL A 49 27.80 -3.86 -0.90
N PRO A 50 26.82 -4.41 -0.17
CA PRO A 50 25.77 -3.61 0.48
C PRO A 50 26.29 -3.01 1.79
N ARG A 51 26.01 -1.72 1.99
CA ARG A 51 26.03 -1.09 3.31
C ARG A 51 24.62 -1.21 3.91
N ILE A 52 24.50 -1.81 5.07
CA ILE A 52 23.24 -2.05 5.74
C ILE A 52 23.13 -1.16 6.97
N SER A 53 22.05 -0.40 7.07
CA SER A 53 21.73 0.46 8.22
C SER A 53 20.38 0.05 8.81
N ILE A 54 20.36 -0.29 10.09
CA ILE A 54 19.12 -0.69 10.78
C ILE A 54 18.22 0.53 10.96
N LYS A 55 16.98 0.44 10.47
CA LYS A 55 15.93 1.46 10.63
C LYS A 55 14.97 1.09 11.76
N ARG A 56 14.74 -0.20 11.96
CA ARG A 56 13.91 -0.74 13.03
C ARG A 56 14.45 -2.10 13.44
N GLU A 57 14.55 -2.37 14.75
CA GLU A 57 15.08 -3.64 15.23
C GLU A 57 14.20 -4.83 14.85
N PHE A 58 12.87 -4.67 14.98
CA PHE A 58 11.92 -5.69 14.58
C PHE A 58 10.62 -5.06 14.07
N ASP A 59 10.04 -5.68 13.05
CA ASP A 59 8.69 -5.40 12.60
C ASP A 59 7.67 -6.42 13.17
N ASP A 60 6.42 -6.34 12.70
CA ASP A 60 5.34 -7.23 13.14
C ASP A 60 5.59 -8.72 12.79
N LEU A 61 6.54 -8.98 11.88
CA LEU A 61 6.97 -10.34 11.49
C LEU A 61 8.29 -10.76 12.16
N ASN A 62 8.73 -10.00 13.16
CA ASN A 62 10.00 -10.20 13.86
C ASN A 62 11.23 -10.15 12.94
N LEU A 63 11.20 -9.30 11.90
CA LEU A 63 12.29 -9.07 10.97
C LEU A 63 12.98 -7.75 11.27
N LYS A 64 14.33 -7.72 11.19
CA LYS A 64 15.06 -6.45 11.20
C LYS A 64 14.77 -5.68 9.92
N VAL A 65 14.38 -4.42 10.07
CA VAL A 65 14.08 -3.54 8.93
C VAL A 65 15.31 -2.70 8.64
N VAL A 66 15.83 -2.80 7.42
CA VAL A 66 17.12 -2.23 7.07
C VAL A 66 17.08 -1.40 5.79
N ASP A 67 17.81 -0.30 5.81
CA ASP A 67 18.11 0.48 4.63
C ASP A 67 19.40 -0.05 3.99
N ILE A 68 19.39 -0.21 2.67
CA ILE A 68 20.46 -0.86 1.93
C ILE A 68 21.01 0.09 0.88
N GLU A 69 22.26 0.46 1.01
CA GLU A 69 23.02 1.22 0.00
C GLU A 69 23.97 0.29 -0.75
N LEU A 70 23.86 0.26 -2.05
CA LEU A 70 24.73 -0.51 -2.93
C LEU A 70 25.95 0.38 -3.27
N LEU A 71 27.06 0.17 -2.58
CA LEU A 71 28.22 1.06 -2.61
C LEU A 71 28.83 1.18 -4.01
N ASP A 72 28.92 0.07 -4.74
CA ASP A 72 29.53 0.02 -6.07
C ASP A 72 28.75 0.87 -7.08
N GLN A 73 27.44 0.99 -6.90
CA GLN A 73 26.53 1.71 -7.80
C GLN A 73 26.12 3.07 -7.25
N LYS A 74 26.45 3.37 -5.99
CA LYS A 74 26.03 4.59 -5.26
C LYS A 74 24.52 4.81 -5.29
N VAL A 75 23.74 3.73 -5.21
CA VAL A 75 22.28 3.76 -5.25
C VAL A 75 21.69 3.06 -4.02
N ASN A 76 20.50 3.49 -3.66
CA ASN A 76 19.72 2.83 -2.62
C ASN A 76 18.88 1.70 -3.25
N PHE A 77 19.01 0.50 -2.72
CA PHE A 77 18.32 -0.72 -3.19
C PHE A 77 16.81 -0.53 -3.35
N SER A 78 16.15 -0.01 -2.33
CA SER A 78 14.70 0.16 -2.32
C SER A 78 14.24 1.20 -3.33
N LYS A 79 14.93 2.33 -3.44
CA LYS A 79 14.61 3.36 -4.43
C LYS A 79 14.81 2.85 -5.86
N GLU A 80 15.85 2.08 -6.09
CA GLU A 80 16.10 1.47 -7.39
C GLU A 80 15.02 0.45 -7.76
N ALA A 81 14.65 -0.44 -6.81
CA ALA A 81 13.58 -1.40 -7.02
C ALA A 81 12.25 -0.71 -7.39
N ILE A 82 11.91 0.39 -6.71
CA ILE A 82 10.71 1.16 -6.99
C ILE A 82 10.80 1.84 -8.37
N LEU A 83 11.94 2.45 -8.70
CA LEU A 83 12.15 3.15 -9.97
C LEU A 83 12.04 2.21 -11.17
N LEU A 84 12.55 0.99 -11.04
CA LEU A 84 12.47 -0.05 -12.06
C LEU A 84 11.10 -0.74 -12.12
N GLY A 85 10.19 -0.40 -11.21
CA GLY A 85 8.89 -1.07 -11.12
C GLY A 85 9.01 -2.53 -10.68
N ILE A 86 9.99 -2.87 -9.89
CA ILE A 86 10.17 -4.20 -9.28
C ILE A 86 9.34 -4.33 -7.99
N GLY A 87 9.14 -3.21 -7.31
CA GLY A 87 8.31 -3.07 -6.13
C GLY A 87 7.63 -1.71 -6.10
N TRP A 88 6.99 -1.37 -4.99
CA TRP A 88 6.33 -0.09 -4.79
C TRP A 88 6.65 0.51 -3.43
N HIS A 89 6.42 1.80 -3.33
CA HIS A 89 6.69 2.60 -2.15
C HIS A 89 5.85 2.17 -0.94
N ASN A 90 6.51 1.92 0.20
CA ASN A 90 5.85 1.71 1.49
C ASN A 90 5.69 3.05 2.21
N GLU A 91 4.50 3.65 2.05
CA GLU A 91 4.17 4.96 2.63
C GLU A 91 4.24 4.98 4.17
N LYS A 92 3.94 3.85 4.82
CA LYS A 92 3.98 3.75 6.29
C LYS A 92 5.39 3.89 6.87
N GLU A 93 6.40 3.52 6.09
CA GLU A 93 7.79 3.56 6.52
C GLU A 93 8.50 4.86 6.17
N THR A 94 8.30 5.35 4.95
CA THR A 94 9.05 6.50 4.43
C THR A 94 8.25 7.79 4.39
N GLY A 95 7.00 7.74 4.85
CA GLY A 95 6.08 8.85 4.78
C GLY A 95 5.44 9.02 3.40
N ARG A 96 4.43 9.88 3.34
CA ARG A 96 3.60 10.08 2.15
C ARG A 96 4.33 10.80 1.01
N PHE A 97 5.33 11.60 1.34
CA PHE A 97 6.07 12.42 0.38
C PHE A 97 7.56 12.08 0.41
N GLY A 98 8.27 12.38 -0.68
CA GLY A 98 9.72 12.23 -0.70
C GLY A 98 10.24 11.40 -1.88
N PRO A 99 11.52 11.03 -1.83
CA PRO A 99 12.21 10.41 -2.97
C PRO A 99 11.65 9.05 -3.36
N TYR A 100 11.08 8.29 -2.44
CA TYR A 100 10.47 6.98 -2.72
C TYR A 100 9.16 7.14 -3.52
N LEU A 101 8.31 8.11 -3.12
CA LEU A 101 7.11 8.44 -3.90
C LEU A 101 7.49 8.93 -5.31
N MET A 102 8.49 9.80 -5.42
CA MET A 102 8.93 10.33 -6.72
C MET A 102 9.43 9.22 -7.65
N ALA A 103 10.17 8.24 -7.10
CA ALA A 103 10.58 7.05 -7.85
C ALA A 103 9.37 6.24 -8.35
N GLN A 104 8.35 6.04 -7.50
CA GLN A 104 7.13 5.34 -7.87
C GLN A 104 6.31 6.08 -8.94
N LEU A 105 6.15 7.39 -8.81
CA LEU A 105 5.44 8.20 -9.81
C LEU A 105 6.14 8.15 -11.16
N LYS A 106 7.48 8.17 -11.18
CA LYS A 106 8.25 8.00 -12.41
C LYS A 106 8.06 6.62 -13.01
N ALA A 107 8.12 5.55 -12.21
CA ALA A 107 7.89 4.18 -12.67
C ALA A 107 6.46 3.99 -13.24
N LYS A 108 5.45 4.54 -12.57
CA LYS A 108 4.05 4.52 -13.04
C LYS A 108 3.88 5.24 -14.36
N ARG A 109 4.47 6.43 -14.50
CA ARG A 109 4.41 7.23 -15.73
C ARG A 109 5.05 6.50 -16.93
N LEU A 110 6.17 5.83 -16.68
CA LEU A 110 6.90 5.07 -17.70
C LEU A 110 6.34 3.66 -17.92
N LYS A 111 5.35 3.25 -17.12
CA LYS A 111 4.76 1.90 -17.14
C LYS A 111 5.82 0.79 -17.04
N THR A 112 6.84 0.99 -16.20
CA THR A 112 7.91 0.01 -16.03
C THR A 112 7.51 -1.14 -15.09
N GLY A 113 8.03 -2.33 -15.35
CA GLY A 113 7.87 -3.51 -14.50
C GLY A 113 6.39 -3.81 -14.17
N ILE A 114 6.05 -3.92 -12.90
CA ILE A 114 4.69 -4.22 -12.42
C ILE A 114 3.62 -3.22 -12.91
N TRP A 115 4.01 -1.99 -13.25
CA TRP A 115 3.07 -0.97 -13.71
C TRP A 115 2.62 -1.17 -15.17
N SER A 116 3.28 -2.06 -15.91
CA SER A 116 2.86 -2.44 -17.26
C SER A 116 1.77 -3.51 -17.29
N THR A 117 1.61 -4.26 -16.19
CA THR A 117 0.76 -5.47 -16.15
C THR A 117 -0.72 -5.17 -15.95
N GLY A 118 -1.10 -3.96 -15.56
CA GLY A 118 -2.48 -3.63 -15.19
C GLY A 118 -2.98 -4.31 -13.90
N PHE A 119 -2.13 -5.08 -13.22
CA PHE A 119 -2.48 -5.74 -11.97
C PHE A 119 -2.54 -4.74 -10.82
N ALA A 120 -3.62 -4.79 -10.03
CA ALA A 120 -3.80 -3.93 -8.87
C ALA A 120 -3.10 -4.54 -7.63
N TYR A 121 -2.00 -3.94 -7.22
CA TYR A 121 -1.34 -4.27 -5.95
C TYR A 121 -1.97 -3.46 -4.83
N SER A 122 -2.55 -4.12 -3.83
CA SER A 122 -3.38 -3.48 -2.80
C SER A 122 -2.68 -2.38 -2.00
N SER A 123 -1.39 -2.54 -1.73
CA SER A 123 -0.59 -1.53 -1.03
C SER A 123 -0.03 -0.44 -1.96
N ALA A 124 0.14 -0.73 -3.26
CA ALA A 124 0.64 0.23 -4.24
C ALA A 124 -0.39 1.28 -4.67
N MET A 125 -1.65 1.06 -4.36
CA MET A 125 -2.73 2.00 -4.69
C MET A 125 -2.96 3.06 -3.59
N GLY A 126 -2.06 3.12 -2.57
CA GLY A 126 -2.39 3.82 -1.33
C GLY A 126 -3.70 3.23 -0.81
N SER A 127 -4.11 3.32 0.39
CA SER A 127 -5.30 2.67 0.96
C SER A 127 -6.65 2.95 0.23
N VAL A 128 -6.62 2.96 -1.09
CA VAL A 128 -7.77 2.71 -1.94
C VAL A 128 -7.91 1.18 -1.93
N SER A 129 -8.59 0.63 -0.92
CA SER A 129 -9.37 -0.58 -1.13
C SER A 129 -9.94 -0.49 -2.55
N PRO A 130 -9.90 -1.57 -3.37
CA PRO A 130 -10.78 -1.58 -4.53
C PRO A 130 -12.14 -1.24 -3.97
N GLN A 131 -12.54 0.02 -4.15
CA GLN A 131 -13.92 0.37 -3.87
C GLN A 131 -14.67 -0.60 -4.77
N PRO A 132 -15.52 -1.47 -4.24
CA PRO A 132 -16.48 -2.16 -5.08
C PRO A 132 -17.01 -1.03 -5.94
N LYS A 133 -16.90 -1.18 -7.30
CA LYS A 133 -17.44 -0.20 -8.23
C LYS A 133 -18.80 0.14 -7.67
N LEU A 134 -18.91 1.33 -7.05
CA LEU A 134 -20.19 1.80 -6.57
C LEU A 134 -21.08 1.64 -7.79
N PRO A 135 -22.15 0.84 -7.71
CA PRO A 135 -23.12 0.81 -8.78
C PRO A 135 -23.45 2.28 -9.01
N THR A 136 -23.20 2.74 -10.23
CA THR A 136 -23.49 4.11 -10.64
C THR A 136 -24.92 4.39 -10.18
N LEU A 137 -25.08 5.26 -9.23
CA LEU A 137 -26.32 5.52 -8.47
C LEU A 137 -27.42 6.14 -9.33
N TYR A 138 -27.48 5.78 -10.62
CA TYR A 138 -28.58 6.16 -11.49
C TYR A 138 -28.77 5.17 -12.63
N ASP A 139 -29.14 3.94 -12.32
CA ASP A 139 -30.05 3.25 -13.22
C ASP A 139 -31.48 3.47 -12.74
N ARG A 140 -32.10 4.49 -13.26
CA ARG A 140 -33.48 4.91 -12.95
C ARG A 140 -34.55 3.89 -13.39
N ARG A 141 -34.16 2.72 -13.91
CA ARG A 141 -35.08 1.78 -14.56
C ARG A 141 -35.39 0.51 -13.76
N GLN A 142 -34.76 0.29 -12.63
CA GLN A 142 -35.12 -0.86 -11.78
C GLN A 142 -35.20 -0.40 -10.32
N GLY A 143 -36.41 -0.37 -9.81
CA GLY A 143 -36.78 0.05 -8.45
C GLY A 143 -36.27 -0.84 -7.32
N PHE A 144 -35.00 -1.26 -7.39
CA PHE A 144 -34.32 -1.95 -6.32
C PHE A 144 -33.30 -0.99 -5.70
N ILE A 145 -33.68 -0.38 -4.60
CA ILE A 145 -32.76 0.37 -3.73
C ILE A 145 -32.04 -0.68 -2.87
N PRO A 146 -30.76 -1.00 -3.12
CA PRO A 146 -29.99 -1.77 -2.16
C PRO A 146 -30.02 -0.99 -0.84
N SER A 147 -30.22 -1.67 0.27
CA SER A 147 -30.31 -1.07 1.60
C SER A 147 -29.13 -0.12 1.82
N LEU A 148 -29.39 1.17 1.70
CA LEU A 148 -28.39 2.21 1.97
C LEU A 148 -27.98 2.09 3.42
N SER A 149 -26.75 1.65 3.67
CA SER A 149 -26.18 1.67 5.01
C SER A 149 -25.62 3.07 5.28
N PHE A 150 -26.10 3.68 6.34
CA PHE A 150 -25.61 4.98 6.80
C PHE A 150 -24.56 4.78 7.89
N TRP A 151 -23.55 5.62 7.90
CA TRP A 151 -22.60 5.71 8.99
C TRP A 151 -23.09 6.71 10.03
N VAL A 152 -23.39 6.24 11.23
CA VAL A 152 -23.78 7.09 12.34
C VAL A 152 -22.62 7.19 13.31
N THR A 153 -22.07 8.40 13.45
CA THR A 153 -20.97 8.64 14.38
C THR A 153 -21.43 8.53 15.84
N SER A 154 -20.50 8.35 16.77
CA SER A 154 -20.76 8.36 18.22
C SER A 154 -21.44 9.66 18.71
N PHE A 155 -21.34 10.74 17.94
CA PHE A 155 -22.04 12.02 18.21
C PHE A 155 -23.40 12.12 17.51
N GLY A 156 -23.92 11.02 16.98
CA GLY A 156 -25.22 10.98 16.30
C GLY A 156 -25.28 11.69 14.96
N LYS A 157 -24.13 11.92 14.27
CA LYS A 157 -24.11 12.46 12.92
C LYS A 157 -24.25 11.36 11.89
N ILE A 158 -25.22 11.53 10.98
CA ILE A 158 -25.54 10.56 9.92
C ILE A 158 -24.82 10.95 8.64
N HIS A 159 -24.01 10.04 8.13
CA HIS A 159 -23.31 10.18 6.87
C HIS A 159 -23.74 9.09 5.88
N ARG A 160 -23.79 9.44 4.61
CA ARG A 160 -24.05 8.50 3.51
C ARG A 160 -22.78 8.03 2.85
N PRO A 161 -22.79 6.91 2.12
CA PRO A 161 -21.67 6.51 1.26
C PRO A 161 -21.25 7.64 0.33
N GLY A 162 -19.94 7.83 0.19
CA GLY A 162 -19.35 8.93 -0.57
C GLY A 162 -19.09 10.23 0.20
N CYS A 163 -19.55 10.34 1.44
CA CYS A 163 -19.16 11.44 2.33
C CYS A 163 -17.72 11.25 2.82
N SER A 164 -16.95 12.35 2.88
CA SER A 164 -15.57 12.32 3.41
C SER A 164 -15.48 11.87 4.88
N PHE A 165 -16.57 11.86 5.61
CA PHE A 165 -16.69 11.39 7.00
C PHE A 165 -17.37 10.03 7.13
N TYR A 166 -17.68 9.36 6.02
CA TYR A 166 -18.28 8.03 6.05
C TYR A 166 -17.23 7.00 6.52
N GLU A 167 -17.61 6.16 7.47
CA GLU A 167 -16.72 5.17 8.12
C GLU A 167 -15.45 5.76 8.75
N ARG A 168 -15.45 7.05 9.08
CA ARG A 168 -14.34 7.67 9.80
C ARG A 168 -14.70 7.90 11.28
N GLY A 169 -13.73 7.59 12.14
CA GLY A 169 -13.85 7.74 13.58
C GLY A 169 -14.72 6.64 14.22
N ARG A 170 -15.27 6.94 15.39
CA ARG A 170 -16.17 6.00 16.12
C ARG A 170 -17.59 6.17 15.64
N GLY A 171 -18.22 5.07 15.25
CA GLY A 171 -19.60 5.05 14.76
C GLY A 171 -20.06 3.63 14.42
N THR A 172 -21.27 3.51 13.88
CA THR A 172 -21.88 2.26 13.46
C THR A 172 -22.55 2.38 12.10
N LEU A 173 -22.54 1.30 11.32
CA LEU A 173 -23.30 1.17 10.08
C LEU A 173 -24.72 0.72 10.41
N THR A 174 -25.71 1.41 9.84
CA THR A 174 -27.13 1.07 10.03
C THR A 174 -27.97 1.44 8.82
N SER A 175 -28.97 0.63 8.51
CA SER A 175 -29.96 0.94 7.48
C SER A 175 -31.08 1.87 7.99
N LYS A 176 -31.21 1.98 9.32
CA LYS A 176 -32.22 2.85 9.97
C LYS A 176 -31.51 3.85 10.90
N PRO A 177 -30.89 4.88 10.35
CA PRO A 177 -30.10 5.81 11.14
C PRO A 177 -30.98 6.72 11.98
N THR A 178 -30.64 6.85 13.27
CA THR A 178 -31.17 7.85 14.18
C THR A 178 -30.12 8.90 14.48
N GLY A 179 -30.51 10.17 14.46
CA GLY A 179 -29.58 11.26 14.72
C GLY A 179 -29.76 12.45 13.79
N THR A 180 -28.72 13.29 13.72
CA THR A 180 -28.70 14.53 12.94
C THR A 180 -27.99 14.32 11.60
N ASP A 181 -28.59 14.76 10.51
CA ASP A 181 -27.98 14.62 9.17
C ASP A 181 -26.71 15.49 9.02
N CYS A 182 -25.71 14.95 8.35
CA CYS A 182 -24.48 15.66 8.07
C CYS A 182 -24.74 16.86 7.14
N ARG A 183 -24.24 18.04 7.50
CA ARG A 183 -24.42 19.26 6.71
C ARG A 183 -23.71 19.21 5.35
N ILE A 184 -22.71 18.34 5.18
CA ILE A 184 -21.93 18.21 3.95
C ILE A 184 -22.64 17.30 2.96
N CYS A 185 -22.95 16.06 3.35
CA CYS A 185 -23.57 15.07 2.47
C CYS A 185 -25.12 15.02 2.55
N GLY A 186 -25.72 15.73 3.46
CA GLY A 186 -27.16 15.70 3.68
C GLY A 186 -27.68 14.48 4.44
N GLY A 187 -26.81 13.56 4.89
CA GLY A 187 -27.20 12.37 5.66
C GLY A 187 -28.25 11.52 4.94
N ARG A 188 -29.46 11.40 5.49
CA ARG A 188 -30.59 10.69 4.88
C ARG A 188 -31.10 11.34 3.60
N TYR A 189 -30.98 12.66 3.50
CA TYR A 189 -31.50 13.47 2.39
C TYR A 189 -30.34 14.03 1.57
N PRO A 190 -30.16 13.61 0.29
CA PRO A 190 -29.10 14.16 -0.55
C PRO A 190 -29.31 15.65 -0.75
N LYS A 191 -28.24 16.45 -0.54
CA LYS A 191 -28.25 17.81 -1.03
C LYS A 191 -28.28 17.79 -2.55
N LYS A 192 -29.19 18.55 -3.13
CA LYS A 192 -29.25 18.82 -4.57
C LYS A 192 -28.05 19.63 -4.99
#